data_1a5d67b0822c53d2b2078e2e2dde97cb
#
_entry.id   1a5d67b0822c53d2b2078e2e2dde97cb
#
_cell.length_a   1.000
_cell.length_b   1.000
_cell.length_c   1.000
_cell.angle_alpha   90.00
_cell.angle_beta   90.00
_cell.angle_gamma   90.00
#
_symmetry.space_group_name_H-M   'P 1'
#
loop_
_entity.id
_entity.type
_entity.pdbx_description
1 polymer ?
#
loop_
_entity_poly.entity_id
_entity_poly.type
_entity_poly.pdbx_seq_one_letter_code
_entity_poly.pdbx_strand_id
1 'polypeptide(L)'
;REAAGDSRNIDLPYSKVNHLKVTTHQQYAWEKFILSGDIGYQNNHREEWSAFHTHYGTQPLPETDPDKELAFNLNTFSFSAKGRWIGSSSWEHRMGWDSQFQRNTISGYSFLLPEYDRFTTGMSWLTTYRPDNTLSVSGGVRYDYGRMRVFAHDDPYLATYLQEQGYDEEQVESYRWNSRRVNRSFGDYSLSLGVVWTPSMRHQLKVNVGRSFRLPGANELASNGV
;
A
#
# COMPACT_ATOMS: atom_id res chain seq x y z
N ARG A 1 32.42 -23.85 13.27
CA ARG A 1 31.18 -24.07 12.52
C ARG A 1 30.76 -25.50 12.78
N GLU A 2 29.78 -25.72 13.63
CA GLU A 2 29.13 -27.01 13.76
C GLU A 2 28.41 -27.32 12.45
N ALA A 3 28.52 -28.55 11.98
CA ALA A 3 27.81 -29.02 10.80
C ALA A 3 26.31 -28.95 11.12
N ALA A 4 25.53 -28.37 10.21
CA ALA A 4 24.08 -28.37 10.33
C ALA A 4 23.60 -29.82 10.46
N GLY A 5 22.96 -30.14 11.59
CA GLY A 5 22.37 -31.47 11.79
C GLY A 5 21.26 -31.72 10.78
N ASP A 6 20.93 -32.97 10.50
CA ASP A 6 19.81 -33.41 9.65
C ASP A 6 18.41 -33.04 10.22
N SER A 7 18.33 -32.17 11.22
CA SER A 7 17.09 -31.74 11.81
C SER A 7 16.38 -30.75 10.86
N ARG A 8 15.09 -30.96 10.60
CA ARG A 8 14.24 -30.02 9.87
C ARG A 8 13.75 -28.87 10.75
N ASN A 9 14.31 -28.68 11.92
CA ASN A 9 13.99 -27.57 12.80
C ASN A 9 14.51 -26.28 12.19
N ILE A 10 13.67 -25.26 12.18
CA ILE A 10 14.05 -23.91 11.78
C ILE A 10 14.61 -23.23 13.01
N ASP A 11 15.89 -22.88 12.98
CA ASP A 11 16.54 -22.14 14.06
C ASP A 11 16.26 -20.64 13.94
N LEU A 12 16.29 -19.93 15.06
CA LEU A 12 16.19 -18.47 15.09
C LEU A 12 17.47 -17.83 14.48
N PRO A 13 17.34 -16.70 13.73
CA PRO A 13 16.09 -16.02 13.39
C PRO A 13 15.43 -16.60 12.14
N TYR A 14 14.10 -16.52 12.05
CA TYR A 14 13.37 -16.91 10.85
C TYR A 14 12.13 -16.01 10.63
N SER A 15 11.60 -16.01 9.41
CA SER A 15 10.35 -15.36 9.05
C SER A 15 9.31 -16.40 8.62
N LYS A 16 8.06 -16.17 9.00
CA LYS A 16 6.90 -16.97 8.58
C LYS A 16 5.90 -16.07 7.88
N VAL A 17 5.52 -16.45 6.67
CA VAL A 17 4.57 -15.67 5.87
C VAL A 17 3.43 -16.56 5.39
N ASN A 18 2.20 -16.15 5.68
CA ASN A 18 0.99 -16.72 5.12
C ASN A 18 0.29 -15.67 4.27
N HIS A 19 -0.01 -16.02 3.03
CA HIS A 19 -0.71 -15.12 2.13
C HIS A 19 -1.92 -15.82 1.51
N LEU A 20 -3.12 -15.36 1.90
CA LEU A 20 -4.38 -15.75 1.27
C LEU A 20 -4.83 -14.65 0.32
N LYS A 21 -5.21 -15.03 -0.91
CA LYS A 21 -5.81 -14.13 -1.89
C LYS A 21 -7.00 -14.79 -2.55
N VAL A 22 -8.14 -14.11 -2.53
CA VAL A 22 -9.35 -14.51 -3.25
C VAL A 22 -9.77 -13.35 -4.15
N THR A 23 -9.98 -13.61 -5.44
CA THR A 23 -10.41 -12.60 -6.39
C THR A 23 -11.49 -13.16 -7.31
N THR A 24 -12.43 -12.32 -7.70
CA THR A 24 -13.38 -12.62 -8.76
C THR A 24 -13.27 -11.57 -9.86
N HIS A 25 -13.41 -12.01 -11.10
CA HIS A 25 -13.44 -11.16 -12.28
C HIS A 25 -14.73 -11.43 -13.04
N GLN A 26 -15.42 -10.35 -13.41
CA GLN A 26 -16.63 -10.41 -14.23
C GLN A 26 -16.46 -9.49 -15.43
N GLN A 27 -16.88 -9.96 -16.61
CA GLN A 27 -16.86 -9.15 -17.82
C GLN A 27 -18.15 -9.36 -18.62
N TYR A 28 -18.73 -8.25 -19.07
CA TYR A 28 -19.89 -8.22 -19.94
C TYR A 28 -19.53 -7.42 -21.19
N ALA A 29 -19.86 -7.94 -22.34
CA ALA A 29 -19.60 -7.31 -23.63
C ALA A 29 -20.89 -7.15 -24.42
N TRP A 30 -21.12 -5.93 -24.90
CA TRP A 30 -22.16 -5.54 -25.87
C TRP A 30 -21.46 -5.02 -27.14
N GLU A 31 -22.17 -4.76 -28.19
CA GLU A 31 -21.58 -4.33 -29.48
C GLU A 31 -20.56 -3.19 -29.35
N LYS A 32 -20.85 -2.18 -28.54
CA LYS A 32 -20.02 -0.98 -28.39
C LYS A 32 -19.50 -0.74 -26.97
N PHE A 33 -19.86 -1.62 -26.04
CA PHE A 33 -19.53 -1.42 -24.63
C PHE A 33 -19.02 -2.70 -23.99
N ILE A 34 -17.91 -2.60 -23.30
CA ILE A 34 -17.35 -3.69 -22.48
C ILE A 34 -17.24 -3.15 -21.05
N LEU A 35 -17.87 -3.84 -20.11
CA LEU A 35 -17.77 -3.59 -18.68
C LEU A 35 -17.03 -4.75 -18.04
N SER A 36 -16.02 -4.45 -17.25
CA SER A 36 -15.34 -5.43 -16.40
C SER A 36 -15.28 -4.97 -14.95
N GLY A 37 -15.34 -5.90 -14.02
CA GLY A 37 -15.26 -5.64 -12.60
C GLY A 37 -14.44 -6.70 -11.89
N ASP A 38 -13.66 -6.26 -10.92
CA ASP A 38 -12.86 -7.12 -10.05
C ASP A 38 -13.19 -6.82 -8.59
N ILE A 39 -13.38 -7.87 -7.79
CA ILE A 39 -13.49 -7.79 -6.34
C ILE A 39 -12.41 -8.71 -5.77
N GLY A 40 -11.67 -8.23 -4.79
CA GLY A 40 -10.59 -9.00 -4.18
C GLY A 40 -10.54 -8.83 -2.67
N TYR A 41 -10.17 -9.91 -2.01
CA TYR A 41 -9.75 -9.92 -0.62
C TYR A 41 -8.36 -10.54 -0.54
N GLN A 42 -7.49 -9.92 0.24
CA GLN A 42 -6.17 -10.46 0.55
C GLN A 42 -5.93 -10.35 2.05
N ASN A 43 -5.36 -11.40 2.63
CA ASN A 43 -4.77 -11.39 3.95
C ASN A 43 -3.28 -11.74 3.82
N ASN A 44 -2.42 -10.90 4.32
CA ASN A 44 -0.99 -11.14 4.43
C ASN A 44 -0.62 -11.12 5.92
N HIS A 45 -0.28 -12.29 6.45
CA HIS A 45 0.20 -12.45 7.81
C HIS A 45 1.69 -12.80 7.76
N ARG A 46 2.52 -11.89 8.28
CA ARG A 46 3.97 -12.04 8.36
C ARG A 46 4.41 -11.97 9.81
N GLU A 47 5.21 -12.92 10.22
CA GLU A 47 5.85 -12.99 11.53
C GLU A 47 7.37 -13.02 11.34
N GLU A 48 8.09 -12.33 12.20
CA GLU A 48 9.55 -12.39 12.35
C GLU A 48 9.86 -12.85 13.75
N TRP A 49 10.68 -13.89 13.82
CA TRP A 49 11.06 -14.57 15.06
C TRP A 49 12.55 -14.47 15.24
N SER A 50 12.98 -13.95 16.39
CA SER A 50 14.38 -13.86 16.80
C SER A 50 14.48 -14.13 18.30
N ALA A 51 15.65 -14.53 18.77
CA ALA A 51 15.89 -14.64 20.21
C ALA A 51 15.60 -13.27 20.86
N PHE A 52 14.83 -13.29 21.96
CA PHE A 52 14.46 -12.06 22.65
C PHE A 52 15.67 -11.20 22.94
N HIS A 53 15.61 -9.97 22.57
CA HIS A 53 16.56 -8.92 22.90
C HIS A 53 15.81 -7.62 23.21
N THR A 54 16.34 -6.82 24.06
CA THR A 54 15.75 -5.55 24.44
C THR A 54 16.73 -4.42 24.28
N HIS A 55 16.24 -3.26 23.87
CA HIS A 55 17.00 -2.02 23.88
C HIS A 55 17.01 -1.34 25.25
N TYR A 56 16.08 -1.76 26.13
CA TYR A 56 15.90 -1.20 27.47
C TYR A 56 16.06 -2.30 28.51
N GLY A 57 17.03 -2.19 29.40
CA GLY A 57 17.38 -3.23 30.35
C GLY A 57 16.28 -3.72 31.31
N THR A 58 15.17 -2.99 31.38
CA THR A 58 14.02 -3.29 32.25
C THR A 58 12.84 -3.98 31.54
N GLN A 59 12.91 -4.17 30.24
CA GLN A 59 11.85 -4.84 29.49
C GLN A 59 11.82 -6.34 29.84
N PRO A 60 10.73 -6.87 30.41
CA PRO A 60 10.64 -8.28 30.76
C PRO A 60 10.45 -9.15 29.51
N LEU A 61 10.86 -10.41 29.63
CA LEU A 61 10.55 -11.42 28.61
C LEU A 61 9.04 -11.53 28.44
N PRO A 62 8.49 -11.48 27.21
CA PRO A 62 7.07 -11.69 26.97
C PRO A 62 6.59 -13.07 27.46
N GLU A 63 5.42 -13.13 28.14
CA GLU A 63 4.85 -14.38 28.65
C GLU A 63 4.41 -15.30 27.52
N THR A 64 3.96 -14.74 26.40
CA THR A 64 3.50 -15.50 25.22
C THR A 64 4.39 -15.19 24.04
N ASP A 65 4.85 -16.25 23.34
CA ASP A 65 5.69 -16.14 22.16
C ASP A 65 6.92 -15.23 22.40
N PRO A 66 7.82 -15.54 23.36
CA PRO A 66 8.90 -14.64 23.77
C PRO A 66 9.87 -14.29 22.64
N ASP A 67 9.99 -15.16 21.62
CA ASP A 67 10.87 -14.96 20.48
C ASP A 67 10.14 -14.34 19.26
N LYS A 68 8.87 -13.96 19.39
CA LYS A 68 8.14 -13.26 18.32
C LYS A 68 8.52 -11.78 18.35
N GLU A 69 9.43 -11.41 17.47
CA GLU A 69 9.93 -10.04 17.38
C GLU A 69 8.88 -9.10 16.79
N LEU A 70 8.38 -9.44 15.60
CA LEU A 70 7.42 -8.63 14.85
C LEU A 70 6.34 -9.51 14.23
N ALA A 71 5.12 -9.03 14.21
CA ALA A 71 4.07 -9.62 13.39
C ALA A 71 3.18 -8.54 12.79
N PHE A 72 2.83 -8.72 11.52
CA PHE A 72 1.94 -7.86 10.76
C PHE A 72 0.81 -8.69 10.19
N ASN A 73 -0.40 -8.21 10.34
CA ASN A 73 -1.58 -8.83 9.73
C ASN A 73 -2.33 -7.80 8.89
N LEU A 74 -2.02 -7.78 7.59
CA LEU A 74 -2.57 -6.86 6.63
C LEU A 74 -3.75 -7.48 5.89
N ASN A 75 -4.94 -6.93 6.13
CA ASN A 75 -6.15 -7.24 5.39
C ASN A 75 -6.37 -6.17 4.31
N THR A 76 -6.65 -6.61 3.09
CA THR A 76 -6.90 -5.71 1.95
C THR A 76 -8.16 -6.15 1.23
N PHE A 77 -9.13 -5.24 1.14
CA PHE A 77 -10.30 -5.35 0.27
C PHE A 77 -10.11 -4.44 -0.93
N SER A 78 -10.34 -4.93 -2.12
CA SER A 78 -10.18 -4.19 -3.36
C SER A 78 -11.39 -4.35 -4.27
N PHE A 79 -11.71 -3.27 -4.95
CA PHE A 79 -12.74 -3.21 -5.98
C PHE A 79 -12.18 -2.43 -7.17
N SER A 80 -12.47 -2.91 -8.38
CA SER A 80 -12.16 -2.22 -9.62
C SER A 80 -13.32 -2.41 -10.61
N ALA A 81 -13.75 -1.33 -11.24
CA ALA A 81 -14.70 -1.36 -12.34
C ALA A 81 -14.11 -0.61 -13.52
N LYS A 82 -14.19 -1.18 -14.72
CA LYS A 82 -13.65 -0.59 -15.95
C LYS A 82 -14.69 -0.70 -17.06
N GLY A 83 -14.98 0.44 -17.67
CA GLY A 83 -15.85 0.53 -18.85
C GLY A 83 -15.03 0.94 -20.07
N ARG A 84 -15.22 0.25 -21.19
CA ARG A 84 -14.70 0.62 -22.50
C ARG A 84 -15.89 0.85 -23.42
N TRP A 85 -16.00 2.05 -23.97
CA TRP A 85 -17.04 2.41 -24.90
C TRP A 85 -16.43 2.83 -26.25
N ILE A 86 -16.87 2.16 -27.31
CA ILE A 86 -16.49 2.45 -28.70
C ILE A 86 -17.58 3.35 -29.29
N GLY A 87 -17.41 4.68 -29.19
CA GLY A 87 -18.42 5.64 -29.63
C GLY A 87 -18.57 5.64 -31.16
N SER A 88 -17.47 5.47 -31.89
CA SER A 88 -17.44 5.35 -33.35
C SER A 88 -16.13 4.66 -33.79
N SER A 89 -15.93 4.51 -35.11
CA SER A 89 -14.66 4.02 -35.66
C SER A 89 -13.44 4.87 -35.23
N SER A 90 -13.67 6.14 -34.91
CA SER A 90 -12.60 7.09 -34.55
C SER A 90 -12.49 7.38 -33.05
N TRP A 91 -13.52 7.07 -32.24
CA TRP A 91 -13.57 7.44 -30.84
C TRP A 91 -13.69 6.21 -29.92
N GLU A 92 -12.79 6.12 -28.97
CA GLU A 92 -12.81 5.14 -27.89
C GLU A 92 -12.68 5.85 -26.53
N HIS A 93 -13.56 5.48 -25.60
CA HIS A 93 -13.52 5.99 -24.22
C HIS A 93 -13.29 4.83 -23.25
N ARG A 94 -12.45 5.05 -22.26
CA ARG A 94 -12.21 4.13 -21.15
C ARG A 94 -12.45 4.86 -19.85
N MET A 95 -13.27 4.28 -18.99
CA MET A 95 -13.59 4.77 -17.66
C MET A 95 -13.13 3.74 -16.65
N GLY A 96 -12.62 4.19 -15.52
CA GLY A 96 -12.19 3.32 -14.44
C GLY A 96 -12.61 3.88 -13.09
N TRP A 97 -12.96 2.99 -12.19
CA TRP A 97 -13.16 3.26 -10.78
C TRP A 97 -12.46 2.18 -9.98
N ASP A 98 -11.50 2.58 -9.13
CA ASP A 98 -10.75 1.68 -8.25
C ASP A 98 -10.98 2.12 -6.81
N SER A 99 -11.15 1.16 -5.90
CA SER A 99 -11.23 1.40 -4.46
C SER A 99 -10.50 0.32 -3.69
N GLN A 100 -9.84 0.70 -2.60
CA GLN A 100 -9.13 -0.21 -1.73
C GLN A 100 -9.30 0.21 -0.27
N PHE A 101 -9.57 -0.76 0.59
CA PHE A 101 -9.49 -0.61 2.04
C PHE A 101 -8.44 -1.58 2.58
N GLN A 102 -7.57 -1.05 3.42
CA GLN A 102 -6.53 -1.82 4.11
C GLN A 102 -6.61 -1.59 5.61
N ARG A 103 -6.44 -2.66 6.36
CA ARG A 103 -6.24 -2.63 7.80
C ARG A 103 -5.03 -3.46 8.15
N ASN A 104 -4.07 -2.83 8.79
CA ASN A 104 -2.88 -3.48 9.35
C ASN A 104 -2.96 -3.49 10.87
N THR A 105 -2.81 -4.66 11.47
CA THR A 105 -2.61 -4.83 12.91
C THR A 105 -1.21 -5.38 13.16
N ILE A 106 -0.65 -5.07 14.32
CA ILE A 106 0.70 -5.47 14.69
C ILE A 106 0.70 -6.23 16.01
N SER A 107 1.72 -7.06 16.20
CA SER A 107 2.06 -7.70 17.48
C SER A 107 3.54 -8.09 17.51
N GLY A 108 4.01 -8.62 18.64
CA GLY A 108 5.43 -8.88 18.90
C GLY A 108 5.99 -7.90 19.91
N TYR A 109 7.23 -8.11 20.32
CA TYR A 109 7.85 -7.26 21.34
C TYR A 109 8.58 -6.03 20.76
N SER A 110 8.78 -5.99 19.45
CA SER A 110 9.44 -4.89 18.77
C SER A 110 8.44 -4.08 17.93
N PHE A 111 8.85 -2.87 17.53
CA PHE A 111 8.03 -1.95 16.74
C PHE A 111 8.78 -1.55 15.46
N LEU A 112 8.10 -1.65 14.31
CA LEU A 112 8.62 -1.19 13.03
C LEU A 112 7.64 -0.26 12.30
N LEU A 113 6.37 -0.64 12.25
CA LEU A 113 5.32 0.08 11.54
C LEU A 113 4.07 0.08 12.40
N PRO A 114 3.37 1.22 12.56
CA PRO A 114 2.15 1.31 13.37
C PRO A 114 0.97 0.55 12.77
N GLU A 115 -0.03 0.29 13.59
CA GLU A 115 -1.34 -0.10 13.11
C GLU A 115 -1.98 1.03 12.30
N TYR A 116 -2.66 0.70 11.22
CA TYR A 116 -3.35 1.70 10.39
C TYR A 116 -4.57 1.15 9.65
N ASP A 117 -5.51 2.06 9.39
CA ASP A 117 -6.55 1.92 8.40
C ASP A 117 -6.25 2.85 7.22
N ARG A 118 -6.34 2.34 6.01
CA ARG A 118 -6.16 3.11 4.77
C ARG A 118 -7.31 2.84 3.82
N PHE A 119 -7.98 3.90 3.40
CA PHE A 119 -8.96 3.87 2.33
C PHE A 119 -8.45 4.69 1.16
N THR A 120 -8.52 4.15 -0.04
CA THR A 120 -8.21 4.86 -1.28
C THR A 120 -9.28 4.60 -2.32
N THR A 121 -9.60 5.62 -3.10
CA THR A 121 -10.48 5.48 -4.26
C THR A 121 -10.03 6.43 -5.36
N GLY A 122 -10.25 6.06 -6.61
CA GLY A 122 -9.90 6.88 -7.75
C GLY A 122 -10.82 6.63 -8.93
N MET A 123 -11.16 7.69 -9.63
CA MET A 123 -11.93 7.62 -10.88
C MET A 123 -11.10 8.16 -12.03
N SER A 124 -11.17 7.51 -13.17
CA SER A 124 -10.40 7.87 -14.35
C SER A 124 -11.28 7.85 -15.60
N TRP A 125 -10.95 8.76 -16.52
CA TRP A 125 -11.51 8.79 -17.86
C TRP A 125 -10.37 9.05 -18.85
N LEU A 126 -10.23 8.14 -19.80
CA LEU A 126 -9.30 8.24 -20.92
C LEU A 126 -10.12 8.23 -22.22
N THR A 127 -9.84 9.15 -23.12
CA THR A 127 -10.40 9.18 -24.47
C THR A 127 -9.29 9.06 -25.49
N THR A 128 -9.55 8.32 -26.55
CA THR A 128 -8.64 8.18 -27.69
C THR A 128 -9.39 8.52 -28.97
N TYR A 129 -8.83 9.43 -29.75
CA TYR A 129 -9.33 9.83 -31.04
C TYR A 129 -8.36 9.37 -32.16
N ARG A 130 -8.90 8.64 -33.12
CA ARG A 130 -8.17 8.15 -34.30
C ARG A 130 -8.91 8.59 -35.55
N PRO A 131 -8.61 9.77 -36.11
CA PRO A 131 -9.26 10.22 -37.34
C PRO A 131 -8.96 9.30 -38.53
N ASP A 132 -7.76 8.73 -38.55
CA ASP A 132 -7.28 7.81 -39.58
C ASP A 132 -6.26 6.80 -38.98
N ASN A 133 -5.64 6.00 -39.84
CA ASN A 133 -4.65 4.99 -39.44
C ASN A 133 -3.27 5.57 -39.11
N THR A 134 -3.04 6.85 -39.36
CA THR A 134 -1.74 7.49 -39.17
C THR A 134 -1.66 8.29 -37.87
N LEU A 135 -2.78 8.78 -37.35
CA LEU A 135 -2.83 9.65 -36.20
C LEU A 135 -3.68 9.05 -35.07
N SER A 136 -3.15 9.07 -33.87
CA SER A 136 -3.89 8.77 -32.63
C SER A 136 -3.59 9.82 -31.59
N VAL A 137 -4.62 10.46 -31.06
CA VAL A 137 -4.53 11.42 -29.97
C VAL A 137 -5.28 10.84 -28.77
N SER A 138 -4.64 10.84 -27.60
CA SER A 138 -5.26 10.37 -26.36
C SER A 138 -5.14 11.42 -25.27
N GLY A 139 -6.21 11.59 -24.50
CA GLY A 139 -6.24 12.48 -23.34
C GLY A 139 -6.93 11.78 -22.17
N GLY A 140 -6.40 11.97 -20.97
CA GLY A 140 -6.94 11.36 -19.78
C GLY A 140 -6.89 12.24 -18.56
N VAL A 141 -7.87 12.03 -17.69
CA VAL A 141 -7.99 12.64 -16.36
C VAL A 141 -8.26 11.55 -15.33
N ARG A 142 -7.65 11.69 -14.17
CA ARG A 142 -7.91 10.85 -13.01
C ARG A 142 -7.95 11.74 -11.77
N TYR A 143 -8.88 11.45 -10.87
CA TYR A 143 -8.92 12.01 -9.52
C TYR A 143 -8.76 10.88 -8.52
N ASP A 144 -7.84 11.03 -7.60
CA ASP A 144 -7.58 10.09 -6.52
C ASP A 144 -7.86 10.74 -5.18
N TYR A 145 -8.54 10.01 -4.31
CA TYR A 145 -8.78 10.37 -2.92
C TYR A 145 -8.28 9.25 -2.01
N GLY A 146 -7.65 9.61 -0.93
CA GLY A 146 -7.22 8.67 0.11
C GLY A 146 -7.38 9.24 1.50
N ARG A 147 -7.70 8.37 2.44
CA ARG A 147 -7.71 8.67 3.87
C ARG A 147 -6.86 7.64 4.59
N MET A 148 -5.98 8.12 5.46
CA MET A 148 -5.15 7.30 6.32
C MET A 148 -5.39 7.67 7.77
N ARG A 149 -5.67 6.65 8.59
CA ARG A 149 -5.72 6.72 10.04
C ARG A 149 -4.62 5.83 10.57
N VAL A 150 -3.64 6.42 11.25
CA VAL A 150 -2.60 5.72 11.99
C VAL A 150 -2.99 5.74 13.46
N PHE A 151 -2.85 4.60 14.14
CA PHE A 151 -3.09 4.50 15.57
C PHE A 151 -1.80 4.83 16.33
N ALA A 152 -1.96 5.44 17.49
CA ALA A 152 -0.83 5.72 18.33
C ALA A 152 -0.27 4.40 18.90
N HIS A 153 1.03 4.33 19.00
CA HIS A 153 1.75 3.25 19.67
C HIS A 153 2.79 3.85 20.60
N ASP A 154 2.61 3.64 21.88
CA ASP A 154 3.57 4.03 22.91
C ASP A 154 4.37 2.82 23.39
N ASP A 155 5.56 3.08 23.86
CA ASP A 155 6.42 2.08 24.46
C ASP A 155 6.57 2.38 25.97
N PRO A 156 5.87 1.60 26.84
CA PRO A 156 5.91 1.82 28.28
C PRO A 156 7.32 1.58 28.87
N TYR A 157 8.11 0.70 28.27
CA TYR A 157 9.46 0.39 28.72
C TYR A 157 10.44 1.50 28.38
N LEU A 158 10.28 2.12 27.20
CA LEU A 158 11.02 3.31 26.82
C LEU A 158 10.72 4.47 27.79
N ALA A 159 9.47 4.67 28.17
CA ALA A 159 9.09 5.72 29.13
C ALA A 159 9.80 5.51 30.48
N THR A 160 9.80 4.28 31.01
CA THR A 160 10.50 3.94 32.25
C THR A 160 12.02 4.15 32.13
N TYR A 161 12.60 3.69 31.05
CA TYR A 161 14.04 3.86 30.76
C TYR A 161 14.43 5.35 30.72
N LEU A 162 13.66 6.20 30.05
CA LEU A 162 13.92 7.64 29.97
C LEU A 162 13.85 8.29 31.35
N GLN A 163 12.88 7.91 32.20
CA GLN A 163 12.80 8.39 33.58
C GLN A 163 14.02 7.99 34.39
N GLU A 164 14.50 6.74 34.27
CA GLU A 164 15.70 6.27 34.94
C GLU A 164 16.99 7.01 34.47
N GLN A 165 16.99 7.49 33.22
CA GLN A 165 18.09 8.31 32.67
C GLN A 165 17.97 9.79 33.09
N GLY A 166 16.95 10.18 33.85
CA GLY A 166 16.80 11.53 34.41
C GLY A 166 16.12 12.54 33.47
N TYR A 167 15.41 12.06 32.43
CA TYR A 167 14.60 12.92 31.60
C TYR A 167 13.37 13.42 32.39
N ASP A 168 12.96 14.66 32.16
CA ASP A 168 11.76 15.22 32.79
C ASP A 168 10.47 14.65 32.14
N GLU A 169 9.34 14.88 32.80
CA GLU A 169 8.04 14.35 32.34
C GLU A 169 7.66 14.83 30.94
N GLU A 170 7.99 16.06 30.56
CA GLU A 170 7.68 16.61 29.23
C GLU A 170 8.51 15.95 28.15
N GLN A 171 9.78 15.70 28.43
CA GLN A 171 10.68 14.98 27.54
C GLN A 171 10.27 13.52 27.40
N VAL A 172 9.93 12.82 28.47
CA VAL A 172 9.43 11.45 28.46
C VAL A 172 8.16 11.36 27.62
N GLU A 173 7.19 12.24 27.85
CA GLU A 173 5.94 12.26 27.06
C GLU A 173 6.21 12.57 25.57
N SER A 174 7.25 13.34 25.28
CA SER A 174 7.62 13.64 23.89
C SER A 174 8.24 12.42 23.17
N TYR A 175 9.08 11.64 23.84
CA TYR A 175 9.91 10.59 23.23
C TYR A 175 9.32 9.17 23.33
N ARG A 176 8.40 8.91 24.28
CA ARG A 176 7.84 7.56 24.50
C ARG A 176 7.02 7.01 23.31
N TRP A 177 6.60 7.87 22.40
CA TRP A 177 5.73 7.48 21.30
C TRP A 177 6.52 6.98 20.10
N ASN A 178 6.46 5.68 19.82
CA ASN A 178 6.96 5.10 18.59
C ASN A 178 6.17 5.59 17.36
N SER A 179 4.87 5.83 17.55
CA SER A 179 4.00 6.46 16.56
C SER A 179 2.93 7.28 17.24
N ARG A 180 2.68 8.49 16.73
CA ARG A 180 1.56 9.34 17.16
C ARG A 180 0.35 9.11 16.28
N ARG A 181 -0.84 9.35 16.83
CA ARG A 181 -2.08 9.26 16.08
C ARG A 181 -2.10 10.24 14.92
N VAL A 182 -2.31 9.73 13.70
CA VAL A 182 -2.48 10.54 12.49
C VAL A 182 -3.83 10.21 11.85
N ASN A 183 -4.57 11.23 11.42
CA ASN A 183 -5.78 11.07 10.63
C ASN A 183 -5.74 12.14 9.53
N ARG A 184 -5.40 11.74 8.32
CA ARG A 184 -5.23 12.65 7.18
C ARG A 184 -5.96 12.14 5.96
N SER A 185 -6.46 13.08 5.17
CA SER A 185 -7.03 12.84 3.85
C SER A 185 -6.19 13.56 2.81
N PHE A 186 -6.10 12.97 1.65
CA PHE A 186 -5.35 13.46 0.49
C PHE A 186 -6.25 13.35 -0.73
N GLY A 187 -6.14 14.27 -1.64
CA GLY A 187 -6.84 14.18 -2.91
C GLY A 187 -6.21 15.11 -3.92
N ASP A 188 -6.00 14.61 -5.13
CA ASP A 188 -5.47 15.40 -6.23
C ASP A 188 -5.80 14.71 -7.57
N TYR A 189 -5.53 15.41 -8.65
CA TYR A 189 -5.77 14.96 -10.00
C TYR A 189 -4.48 14.63 -10.75
N SER A 190 -4.61 13.70 -11.69
CA SER A 190 -3.59 13.36 -12.68
C SER A 190 -4.16 13.65 -14.07
N LEU A 191 -3.32 14.15 -14.96
CA LEU A 191 -3.67 14.48 -16.33
C LEU A 191 -2.65 13.86 -17.28
N SER A 192 -3.11 13.46 -18.47
CA SER A 192 -2.23 12.97 -19.54
C SER A 192 -2.73 13.40 -20.90
N LEU A 193 -1.78 13.70 -21.80
CA LEU A 193 -2.02 13.92 -23.22
C LEU A 193 -0.95 13.18 -24.02
N GLY A 194 -1.37 12.41 -24.99
CA GLY A 194 -0.49 11.64 -25.86
C GLY A 194 -0.86 11.78 -27.33
N VAL A 195 0.15 11.84 -28.17
CA VAL A 195 0.00 11.83 -29.62
C VAL A 195 0.91 10.74 -30.20
N VAL A 196 0.36 9.92 -31.06
CA VAL A 196 1.10 8.97 -31.88
C VAL A 196 0.83 9.30 -33.34
N TRP A 197 1.88 9.60 -34.08
CA TRP A 197 1.83 9.89 -35.51
C TRP A 197 2.72 8.91 -36.29
N THR A 198 2.11 8.21 -37.23
CA THR A 198 2.77 7.18 -38.05
C THR A 198 2.62 7.56 -39.52
N PRO A 199 3.39 8.56 -40.01
CA PRO A 199 3.25 9.04 -41.39
C PRO A 199 3.60 8.02 -42.46
N SER A 200 4.34 6.97 -42.09
CA SER A 200 4.69 5.87 -42.98
C SER A 200 4.96 4.60 -42.20
N MET A 201 5.01 3.44 -42.86
CA MET A 201 5.31 2.15 -42.22
C MET A 201 6.69 2.09 -41.55
N ARG A 202 7.59 3.04 -41.88
CA ARG A 202 8.96 3.09 -41.36
C ARG A 202 9.17 4.13 -40.27
N HIS A 203 8.22 5.06 -40.05
CA HIS A 203 8.37 6.17 -39.13
C HIS A 203 7.19 6.27 -38.19
N GLN A 204 7.48 6.35 -36.90
CA GLN A 204 6.50 6.62 -35.86
C GLN A 204 7.07 7.63 -34.86
N LEU A 205 6.32 8.69 -34.61
CA LEU A 205 6.58 9.67 -33.57
C LEU A 205 5.58 9.49 -32.43
N LYS A 206 6.08 9.44 -31.18
CA LYS A 206 5.25 9.39 -29.98
C LYS A 206 5.66 10.51 -29.04
N VAL A 207 4.69 11.30 -28.61
CA VAL A 207 4.87 12.36 -27.61
C VAL A 207 3.82 12.16 -26.50
N ASN A 208 4.28 12.18 -25.25
CA ASN A 208 3.40 12.12 -24.10
C ASN A 208 3.80 13.19 -23.08
N VAL A 209 2.79 13.88 -22.54
CA VAL A 209 2.94 14.83 -21.45
C VAL A 209 1.93 14.49 -20.38
N GLY A 210 2.32 14.55 -19.11
CA GLY A 210 1.41 14.25 -18.02
C GLY A 210 1.85 14.81 -16.68
N ARG A 211 0.86 15.00 -15.82
CA ARG A 211 1.00 15.24 -14.39
C ARG A 211 0.47 14.01 -13.66
N SER A 212 1.25 13.48 -12.73
CA SER A 212 0.84 12.37 -11.88
C SER A 212 0.76 12.77 -10.42
N PHE A 213 -0.14 12.13 -9.69
CA PHE A 213 -0.26 12.21 -8.25
C PHE A 213 -0.15 10.82 -7.64
N ARG A 214 0.44 10.73 -6.45
CA ARG A 214 0.55 9.49 -5.67
C ARG A 214 0.13 9.74 -4.23
N LEU A 215 -0.75 8.89 -3.73
CA LEU A 215 -1.12 8.89 -2.31
C LEU A 215 0.06 8.37 -1.46
N PRO A 216 0.36 9.02 -0.32
CA PRO A 216 1.44 8.56 0.55
C PRO A 216 1.12 7.20 1.19
N GLY A 217 2.17 6.44 1.49
CA GLY A 217 2.10 5.19 2.24
C GLY A 217 2.09 5.41 3.76
N ALA A 218 1.76 4.38 4.54
CA ALA A 218 1.78 4.44 5.99
C ALA A 218 3.18 4.72 6.55
N ASN A 219 4.20 4.12 5.96
CA ASN A 219 5.60 4.33 6.30
C ASN A 219 6.09 5.77 6.05
N GLU A 220 5.49 6.48 5.11
CA GLU A 220 5.85 7.88 4.82
C GLU A 220 5.21 8.86 5.79
N LEU A 221 4.17 8.44 6.51
CA LEU A 221 3.41 9.30 7.42
C LEU A 221 3.76 9.07 8.90
N ALA A 222 4.20 7.89 9.25
CA ALA A 222 4.27 7.48 10.65
C ALA A 222 5.27 6.34 10.95
N SER A 223 6.24 6.01 10.08
CA SER A 223 7.34 5.16 10.51
C SER A 223 8.31 5.96 11.37
N ASN A 224 8.83 5.37 12.44
CA ASN A 224 10.08 5.84 13.02
C ASN A 224 11.14 5.62 11.94
N GLY A 225 11.53 6.70 11.26
CA GLY A 225 12.60 6.64 10.30
C GLY A 225 13.86 6.08 10.96
N VAL A 226 14.36 5.00 10.41
CA VAL A 226 15.70 4.49 10.71
C VAL A 226 16.69 5.43 10.09
#